data_68c1335d269b7a4dbc4c3c1cde09f7be
#
_entry.id   68c1335d269b7a4dbc4c3c1cde09f7be
#
_cell.length_a   1.000
_cell.length_b   1.000
_cell.length_c   1.000
_cell.angle_alpha   90.00
_cell.angle_beta   90.00
_cell.angle_gamma   90.00
#
_symmetry.space_group_name_H-M   'P 1'
#
loop_
_entity.id
_entity.type
_entity.pdbx_description
1 polymer ?
#
loop_
_entity_poly.entity_id
_entity_poly.type
_entity_poly.pdbx_seq_one_letter_code
_entity_poly.pdbx_strand_id
1 'polypeptide(L)'
;MNFDLTPEQDQLRDAVRALGRRYGHSYFVEKAKSGGHTTELWEEAGRLGYLGVNVPTEYGGGGGGLTELAIVCEELAAAGCPLLLLVVSPAIAATVIHRHGTDEQRKRFLPGFADGSLKVVFAITEPDAGSNFHRLGTVARRDGDDWLLSGRKCYISGVDEAQYVLVVARTEDAATGKLKPALFLVPTDAAGLTWSKLDMEIVSPENQFLLYLDDVRLPADALVGGSLDAGLPALFAGLNPERITVAAMGVGTGRYAIERATEYTATRKVWGGRSIGAHQGVAHPLAHAAVQVELARLMIHKAATLYDAGRDLEAGVCGNMAKYAAGEAAALAVDTAVQALGGAGMTTEYGVATLLGAVRAGRIAPVSREMILNFVAQHVLGQEKSY
;
A
#
# COMPACT_ATOMS: atom_id res chain seq x y z
N MET A 1 13.28 -21.00 -14.36
CA MET A 1 12.80 -19.96 -13.43
C MET A 1 13.95 -18.96 -13.34
N ASN A 2 13.74 -17.71 -13.78
CA ASN A 2 14.74 -16.65 -13.64
C ASN A 2 14.34 -15.77 -12.46
N PHE A 3 15.27 -15.51 -11.55
CA PHE A 3 15.08 -14.63 -10.39
C PHE A 3 15.75 -13.26 -10.58
N ASP A 4 16.48 -13.09 -11.69
CA ASP A 4 17.12 -11.82 -12.01
C ASP A 4 16.08 -10.83 -12.55
N LEU A 5 16.24 -9.56 -12.21
CA LEU A 5 15.51 -8.49 -12.85
C LEU A 5 15.92 -8.35 -14.32
N THR A 6 15.02 -7.87 -15.16
CA THR A 6 15.40 -7.48 -16.52
C THR A 6 16.31 -6.24 -16.47
N PRO A 7 17.07 -5.94 -17.54
CA PRO A 7 17.87 -4.72 -17.59
C PRO A 7 17.06 -3.44 -17.35
N GLU A 8 15.81 -3.40 -17.84
CA GLU A 8 14.88 -2.28 -17.64
C GLU A 8 14.44 -2.16 -16.18
N GLN A 9 14.13 -3.29 -15.54
CA GLN A 9 13.78 -3.34 -14.12
C GLN A 9 14.97 -2.96 -13.22
N ASP A 10 16.19 -3.36 -13.57
CA ASP A 10 17.42 -2.94 -12.88
C ASP A 10 17.63 -1.42 -13.00
N GLN A 11 17.42 -0.84 -14.19
CA GLN A 11 17.51 0.60 -14.40
C GLN A 11 16.44 1.34 -13.58
N LEU A 12 15.19 0.86 -13.59
CA LEU A 12 14.10 1.41 -12.78
C LEU A 12 14.46 1.38 -11.29
N ARG A 13 14.91 0.23 -10.79
CA ARG A 13 15.33 0.06 -9.40
C ARG A 13 16.39 1.11 -9.00
N ASP A 14 17.46 1.22 -9.79
CA ASP A 14 18.58 2.12 -9.48
C ASP A 14 18.15 3.61 -9.57
N ALA A 15 17.31 3.95 -10.52
CA ALA A 15 16.80 5.31 -10.71
C ALA A 15 15.85 5.72 -9.57
N VAL A 16 14.93 4.83 -9.16
CA VAL A 16 14.01 5.09 -8.03
C VAL A 16 14.77 5.19 -6.71
N ARG A 17 15.77 4.32 -6.50
CA ARG A 17 16.66 4.39 -5.33
C ARG A 17 17.41 5.73 -5.28
N ALA A 18 17.93 6.19 -6.40
CA ALA A 18 18.62 7.48 -6.49
C ALA A 18 17.68 8.65 -6.17
N LEU A 19 16.43 8.61 -6.67
CA LEU A 19 15.41 9.59 -6.32
C LEU A 19 15.13 9.57 -4.81
N GLY A 20 14.80 8.42 -4.25
CA GLY A 20 14.46 8.28 -2.83
C GLY A 20 15.60 8.76 -1.91
N ARG A 21 16.85 8.44 -2.23
CA ARG A 21 18.04 8.88 -1.45
C ARG A 21 18.28 10.39 -1.47
N ARG A 22 17.85 11.12 -2.49
CA ARG A 22 17.95 12.60 -2.51
C ARG A 22 17.02 13.24 -1.49
N TYR A 23 15.88 12.66 -1.25
CA TYR A 23 14.94 13.10 -0.21
C TYR A 23 15.31 12.50 1.16
N GLY A 24 15.37 11.19 1.25
CA GLY A 24 15.79 10.46 2.44
C GLY A 24 14.76 10.47 3.57
N HIS A 25 15.07 9.71 4.62
CA HIS A 25 14.15 9.51 5.75
C HIS A 25 13.92 10.79 6.58
N SER A 26 14.91 11.67 6.67
CA SER A 26 14.76 12.93 7.41
C SER A 26 13.69 13.84 6.80
N TYR A 27 13.62 13.94 5.46
CA TYR A 27 12.56 14.64 4.74
C TYR A 27 11.19 14.03 5.06
N PHE A 28 11.07 12.70 4.96
CA PHE A 28 9.82 11.99 5.26
C PHE A 28 9.32 12.24 6.68
N VAL A 29 10.21 12.15 7.67
CA VAL A 29 9.90 12.40 9.09
C VAL A 29 9.57 13.87 9.35
N GLU A 30 10.26 14.81 8.70
CA GLU A 30 9.96 16.24 8.81
C GLU A 30 8.55 16.55 8.32
N LYS A 31 8.19 16.04 7.12
CA LYS A 31 6.83 16.20 6.58
C LYS A 31 5.77 15.60 7.53
N ALA A 32 6.00 14.40 8.04
CA ALA A 32 5.09 13.76 9.00
C ALA A 32 4.90 14.60 10.28
N LYS A 33 5.97 15.13 10.86
CA LYS A 33 5.93 15.91 12.10
C LYS A 33 5.38 17.32 11.94
N SER A 34 5.57 17.94 10.77
CA SER A 34 5.04 19.27 10.46
C SER A 34 3.58 19.26 10.04
N GLY A 35 2.97 18.06 9.84
CA GLY A 35 1.64 17.92 9.25
C GLY A 35 1.60 18.23 7.75
N GLY A 36 2.76 18.25 7.08
CA GLY A 36 2.89 18.44 5.65
C GLY A 36 2.79 17.14 4.87
N HIS A 37 2.77 17.27 3.54
CA HIS A 37 2.72 16.15 2.59
C HIS A 37 4.05 15.99 1.84
N THR A 38 4.29 14.82 1.26
CA THR A 38 5.46 14.53 0.44
C THR A 38 5.28 15.01 -1.01
N THR A 39 4.69 16.19 -1.20
CA THR A 39 4.29 16.72 -2.51
C THR A 39 5.46 16.80 -3.47
N GLU A 40 6.61 17.30 -3.03
CA GLU A 40 7.78 17.48 -3.90
C GLU A 40 8.32 16.14 -4.42
N LEU A 41 8.36 15.11 -3.54
CA LEU A 41 8.77 13.77 -3.93
C LEU A 41 7.74 13.12 -4.87
N TRP A 42 6.45 13.31 -4.59
CA TRP A 42 5.37 12.78 -5.42
C TRP A 42 5.39 13.38 -6.83
N GLU A 43 5.45 14.71 -6.94
CA GLU A 43 5.50 15.42 -8.23
C GLU A 43 6.73 15.03 -9.04
N GLU A 44 7.89 14.91 -8.39
CA GLU A 44 9.10 14.49 -9.09
C GLU A 44 9.03 13.04 -9.55
N ALA A 45 8.51 12.13 -8.73
CA ALA A 45 8.29 10.74 -9.11
C ALA A 45 7.29 10.63 -10.28
N GLY A 46 6.23 11.45 -10.29
CA GLY A 46 5.26 11.54 -11.39
C GLY A 46 5.93 12.01 -12.69
N ARG A 47 6.66 13.10 -12.64
CA ARG A 47 7.39 13.66 -13.81
C ARG A 47 8.41 12.67 -14.39
N LEU A 48 8.98 11.80 -13.56
CA LEU A 48 9.90 10.73 -13.97
C LEU A 48 9.18 9.45 -14.41
N GLY A 49 7.85 9.40 -14.35
CA GLY A 49 7.02 8.28 -14.77
C GLY A 49 6.93 7.12 -13.77
N TYR A 50 7.46 7.28 -12.53
CA TYR A 50 7.49 6.18 -11.55
C TYR A 50 6.12 5.89 -10.94
N LEU A 51 5.22 6.87 -10.90
CA LEU A 51 3.87 6.69 -10.36
C LEU A 51 2.95 5.93 -11.32
N GLY A 52 3.22 6.01 -12.62
CA GLY A 52 2.44 5.40 -13.67
C GLY A 52 3.08 4.19 -14.32
N VAL A 53 4.06 3.54 -13.69
CA VAL A 53 4.77 2.38 -14.28
C VAL A 53 3.83 1.24 -14.66
N ASN A 54 2.73 1.04 -13.92
CA ASN A 54 1.71 0.00 -14.14
C ASN A 54 0.50 0.49 -14.97
N VAL A 55 0.51 1.75 -15.42
CA VAL A 55 -0.53 2.29 -16.29
C VAL A 55 -0.17 1.98 -17.75
N PRO A 56 -1.14 1.55 -18.60
CA PRO A 56 -0.85 1.27 -20.01
C PRO A 56 -0.30 2.49 -20.76
N THR A 57 0.55 2.25 -21.75
CA THR A 57 1.19 3.28 -22.56
C THR A 57 0.20 4.14 -23.35
N GLU A 58 -0.95 3.58 -23.74
CA GLU A 58 -2.03 4.32 -24.42
C GLU A 58 -2.63 5.46 -23.57
N TYR A 59 -2.45 5.38 -22.25
CA TYR A 59 -2.86 6.43 -21.28
C TYR A 59 -1.67 7.22 -20.72
N GLY A 60 -0.49 7.11 -21.36
CA GLY A 60 0.71 7.85 -20.96
C GLY A 60 1.54 7.20 -19.87
N GLY A 61 1.23 5.98 -19.47
CA GLY A 61 1.97 5.23 -18.45
C GLY A 61 3.18 4.48 -18.98
N GLY A 62 3.86 3.76 -18.09
CA GLY A 62 5.07 2.97 -18.41
C GLY A 62 4.79 1.66 -19.14
N GLY A 63 3.55 1.16 -19.12
CA GLY A 63 3.17 -0.11 -19.74
C GLY A 63 3.76 -1.35 -19.06
N GLY A 64 4.35 -1.18 -17.87
CA GLY A 64 4.78 -2.27 -17.02
C GLY A 64 3.63 -2.87 -16.21
N GLY A 65 3.96 -3.66 -15.22
CA GLY A 65 2.99 -4.35 -14.38
C GLY A 65 3.11 -4.03 -12.89
N LEU A 66 2.56 -4.92 -12.12
CA LEU A 66 2.66 -4.87 -10.66
C LEU A 66 4.09 -5.14 -10.18
N THR A 67 4.89 -5.86 -10.95
CA THR A 67 6.31 -6.11 -10.68
C THR A 67 7.08 -4.79 -10.63
N GLU A 68 6.93 -3.91 -11.64
CA GLU A 68 7.58 -2.61 -11.70
C GLU A 68 7.08 -1.69 -10.58
N LEU A 69 5.78 -1.69 -10.29
CA LEU A 69 5.23 -0.89 -9.18
C LEU A 69 5.73 -1.38 -7.82
N ALA A 70 5.89 -2.69 -7.62
CA ALA A 70 6.49 -3.25 -6.42
C ALA A 70 7.95 -2.82 -6.24
N ILE A 71 8.73 -2.76 -7.34
CA ILE A 71 10.11 -2.21 -7.32
C ILE A 71 10.10 -0.75 -6.86
N VAL A 72 9.19 0.08 -7.40
CA VAL A 72 9.06 1.49 -6.99
C VAL A 72 8.74 1.61 -5.49
N CYS A 73 7.75 0.86 -4.99
CA CYS A 73 7.39 0.84 -3.57
C CYS A 73 8.54 0.39 -2.68
N GLU A 74 9.25 -0.67 -3.07
CA GLU A 74 10.39 -1.22 -2.31
C GLU A 74 11.55 -0.23 -2.23
N GLU A 75 11.94 0.37 -3.36
CA GLU A 75 13.15 1.20 -3.42
C GLU A 75 12.96 2.58 -2.77
N LEU A 76 11.79 3.20 -2.89
CA LEU A 76 11.48 4.42 -2.13
C LEU A 76 11.46 4.14 -0.63
N ALA A 77 10.88 3.02 -0.20
CA ALA A 77 10.88 2.63 1.21
C ALA A 77 12.29 2.28 1.71
N ALA A 78 13.11 1.61 0.90
CA ALA A 78 14.53 1.32 1.20
C ALA A 78 15.40 2.58 1.27
N ALA A 79 14.96 3.68 0.65
CA ALA A 79 15.56 5.00 0.80
C ALA A 79 15.02 5.79 2.00
N GLY A 80 14.08 5.23 2.77
CA GLY A 80 13.48 5.85 3.95
C GLY A 80 12.20 6.64 3.69
N CYS A 81 11.62 6.53 2.49
CA CYS A 81 10.39 7.23 2.08
C CYS A 81 9.27 6.22 1.71
N PRO A 82 8.67 5.48 2.65
CA PRO A 82 7.61 4.51 2.39
C PRO A 82 6.28 5.24 2.10
N LEU A 83 6.02 5.59 0.83
CA LEU A 83 4.83 6.34 0.42
C LEU A 83 3.59 5.44 0.35
N LEU A 84 2.66 5.58 1.30
CA LEU A 84 1.42 4.80 1.35
C LEU A 84 0.48 5.11 0.19
N LEU A 85 0.52 6.35 -0.34
CA LEU A 85 -0.28 6.73 -1.50
C LEU A 85 0.04 5.91 -2.77
N LEU A 86 1.24 5.34 -2.91
CA LEU A 86 1.55 4.40 -3.99
C LEU A 86 0.68 3.14 -3.94
N VAL A 87 0.29 2.73 -2.74
CA VAL A 87 -0.58 1.57 -2.55
C VAL A 87 -2.03 1.92 -2.88
N VAL A 88 -2.56 3.00 -2.31
CA VAL A 88 -4.01 3.28 -2.45
C VAL A 88 -4.37 3.89 -3.80
N SER A 89 -3.46 4.64 -4.42
CA SER A 89 -3.72 5.33 -5.69
C SER A 89 -3.30 4.47 -6.89
N PRO A 90 -2.02 4.30 -7.27
CA PRO A 90 -1.67 3.52 -8.47
C PRO A 90 -1.91 2.01 -8.30
N ALA A 91 -1.66 1.41 -7.13
CA ALA A 91 -1.84 -0.03 -7.02
C ALA A 91 -3.30 -0.44 -6.94
N ILE A 92 -4.14 0.24 -6.13
CA ILE A 92 -5.55 -0.11 -6.02
C ILE A 92 -6.38 0.61 -7.08
N ALA A 93 -6.48 1.95 -7.00
CA ALA A 93 -7.48 2.68 -7.77
C ALA A 93 -7.21 2.64 -9.29
N ALA A 94 -5.95 2.88 -9.73
CA ALA A 94 -5.64 2.79 -11.16
C ALA A 94 -5.85 1.37 -11.70
N THR A 95 -5.48 0.32 -10.95
CA THR A 95 -5.71 -1.06 -11.37
C THR A 95 -7.20 -1.40 -11.48
N VAL A 96 -8.01 -0.96 -10.51
CA VAL A 96 -9.47 -1.16 -10.55
C VAL A 96 -10.07 -0.48 -11.78
N ILE A 97 -9.71 0.78 -12.04
CA ILE A 97 -10.22 1.53 -13.20
C ILE A 97 -9.71 0.91 -14.51
N HIS A 98 -8.45 0.54 -14.60
CA HIS A 98 -7.90 -0.11 -15.78
C HIS A 98 -8.63 -1.41 -16.13
N ARG A 99 -8.80 -2.30 -15.15
CA ARG A 99 -9.39 -3.64 -15.40
C ARG A 99 -10.91 -3.63 -15.52
N HIS A 100 -11.60 -2.76 -14.78
CA HIS A 100 -13.05 -2.80 -14.62
C HIS A 100 -13.78 -1.48 -14.93
N GLY A 101 -13.07 -0.37 -15.14
CA GLY A 101 -13.69 0.89 -15.55
C GLY A 101 -14.29 0.82 -16.96
N THR A 102 -15.23 1.71 -17.27
CA THR A 102 -15.68 1.93 -18.64
C THR A 102 -14.56 2.59 -19.46
N ASP A 103 -14.70 2.61 -20.80
CA ASP A 103 -13.72 3.29 -21.67
C ASP A 103 -13.60 4.79 -21.32
N GLU A 104 -14.72 5.41 -20.97
CA GLU A 104 -14.78 6.81 -20.54
C GLU A 104 -14.03 7.00 -19.22
N GLN A 105 -14.24 6.10 -18.25
CA GLN A 105 -13.52 6.14 -16.97
C GLN A 105 -12.02 5.93 -17.18
N ARG A 106 -11.60 4.97 -17.99
CA ARG A 106 -10.19 4.76 -18.33
C ARG A 106 -9.56 6.02 -18.94
N LYS A 107 -10.19 6.61 -19.96
CA LYS A 107 -9.70 7.83 -20.64
C LYS A 107 -9.65 9.04 -19.70
N ARG A 108 -10.61 9.14 -18.77
CA ARG A 108 -10.71 10.27 -17.83
C ARG A 108 -9.68 10.19 -16.72
N PHE A 109 -9.43 9.01 -16.15
CA PHE A 109 -8.67 8.89 -14.91
C PHE A 109 -7.24 8.38 -15.10
N LEU A 110 -6.99 7.43 -16.02
CA LEU A 110 -5.67 6.79 -16.14
C LEU A 110 -4.53 7.75 -16.51
N PRO A 111 -4.72 8.77 -17.37
CA PRO A 111 -3.65 9.74 -17.65
C PRO A 111 -3.16 10.48 -16.40
N GLY A 112 -4.06 10.85 -15.49
CA GLY A 112 -3.69 11.53 -14.25
C GLY A 112 -2.97 10.63 -13.23
N PHE A 113 -3.20 9.31 -13.27
CA PHE A 113 -2.36 8.38 -12.53
C PHE A 113 -0.98 8.24 -13.16
N ALA A 114 -0.90 8.26 -14.50
CA ALA A 114 0.35 8.10 -15.23
C ALA A 114 1.37 9.21 -14.90
N ASP A 115 0.92 10.45 -14.84
CA ASP A 115 1.76 11.62 -14.55
C ASP A 115 1.76 12.05 -13.07
N GLY A 116 0.92 11.40 -12.23
CA GLY A 116 0.80 11.69 -10.80
C GLY A 116 -0.03 12.91 -10.45
N SER A 117 -0.67 13.56 -11.43
CA SER A 117 -1.55 14.73 -11.21
C SER A 117 -2.87 14.36 -10.52
N LEU A 118 -3.26 13.10 -10.57
CA LEU A 118 -4.46 12.56 -9.94
C LEU A 118 -4.10 11.60 -8.81
N LYS A 119 -4.66 11.85 -7.63
CA LYS A 119 -4.66 10.93 -6.49
C LYS A 119 -6.08 10.46 -6.23
N VAL A 120 -6.27 9.15 -6.17
CA VAL A 120 -7.53 8.52 -5.79
C VAL A 120 -7.28 7.60 -4.61
N VAL A 121 -7.87 7.89 -3.47
CA VAL A 121 -7.68 7.07 -2.27
C VAL A 121 -8.79 6.03 -2.14
N PHE A 122 -8.54 4.97 -1.36
CA PHE A 122 -9.44 3.83 -1.26
C PHE A 122 -10.16 3.80 0.09
N ALA A 123 -11.47 3.59 0.07
CA ALA A 123 -12.31 3.59 1.25
C ALA A 123 -13.21 2.35 1.32
N ILE A 124 -12.76 1.32 2.06
CA ILE A 124 -13.53 0.10 2.31
C ILE A 124 -13.91 -0.01 3.79
N THR A 125 -12.95 0.17 4.71
CA THR A 125 -13.11 -0.11 6.14
C THR A 125 -14.14 0.80 6.79
N GLU A 126 -14.94 0.23 7.69
CA GLU A 126 -15.95 0.92 8.49
C GLU A 126 -15.75 0.64 9.98
N PRO A 127 -16.28 1.46 10.89
CA PRO A 127 -16.18 1.22 12.33
C PRO A 127 -16.60 -0.19 12.75
N ASP A 128 -17.64 -0.74 12.12
CA ASP A 128 -18.21 -2.05 12.43
C ASP A 128 -17.88 -3.14 11.40
N ALA A 129 -17.07 -2.83 10.38
CA ALA A 129 -16.68 -3.75 9.31
C ALA A 129 -15.21 -3.58 8.89
N GLY A 130 -14.30 -4.14 9.68
CA GLY A 130 -12.87 -4.27 9.38
C GLY A 130 -12.57 -5.58 8.65
N SER A 131 -12.10 -6.60 9.37
CA SER A 131 -11.78 -7.92 8.80
C SER A 131 -12.97 -8.60 8.11
N ASN A 132 -14.18 -8.32 8.54
CA ASN A 132 -15.42 -8.82 7.93
C ASN A 132 -16.07 -7.76 7.03
N PHE A 133 -15.51 -7.53 5.86
CA PHE A 133 -16.05 -6.59 4.87
C PHE A 133 -17.45 -6.97 4.34
N HIS A 134 -17.91 -8.21 4.55
CA HIS A 134 -19.28 -8.62 4.21
C HIS A 134 -20.35 -7.89 5.03
N ARG A 135 -19.95 -7.23 6.14
CA ARG A 135 -20.84 -6.46 7.02
C ARG A 135 -20.81 -4.95 6.76
N LEU A 136 -20.27 -4.51 5.62
CA LEU A 136 -20.29 -3.09 5.25
C LEU A 136 -21.69 -2.51 5.35
N GLY A 137 -21.81 -1.37 6.05
CA GLY A 137 -23.05 -0.64 6.25
C GLY A 137 -23.25 0.52 5.27
N THR A 138 -22.17 0.97 4.58
CA THR A 138 -22.31 2.02 3.55
C THR A 138 -23.14 1.50 2.39
N VAL A 139 -24.20 2.25 2.05
CA VAL A 139 -25.16 1.89 1.00
C VAL A 139 -25.20 2.96 -0.09
N ALA A 140 -25.42 2.50 -1.32
CA ALA A 140 -25.73 3.33 -2.47
C ALA A 140 -27.15 3.00 -2.94
N ARG A 141 -27.99 4.02 -3.07
CA ARG A 141 -29.38 3.90 -3.56
C ARG A 141 -29.54 4.65 -4.87
N ARG A 142 -30.34 4.11 -5.78
CA ARG A 142 -30.74 4.84 -6.99
C ARG A 142 -31.70 5.95 -6.64
N ASP A 143 -31.50 7.13 -7.27
CA ASP A 143 -32.42 8.27 -7.23
C ASP A 143 -32.52 8.87 -8.65
N GLY A 144 -33.47 8.37 -9.43
CA GLY A 144 -33.53 8.58 -10.88
C GLY A 144 -32.31 7.95 -11.57
N ASP A 145 -31.59 8.74 -12.33
CA ASP A 145 -30.36 8.31 -13.01
C ASP A 145 -29.11 8.39 -12.10
N ASP A 146 -29.23 9.08 -10.96
CA ASP A 146 -28.14 9.29 -10.01
C ASP A 146 -28.06 8.21 -8.94
N TRP A 147 -27.00 8.31 -8.14
CA TRP A 147 -26.80 7.53 -6.93
C TRP A 147 -26.78 8.44 -5.70
N LEU A 148 -27.31 7.96 -4.58
CA LEU A 148 -27.16 8.56 -3.25
C LEU A 148 -26.37 7.60 -2.37
N LEU A 149 -25.20 8.03 -1.88
CA LEU A 149 -24.33 7.27 -0.99
C LEU A 149 -24.46 7.76 0.44
N SER A 150 -24.74 6.82 1.36
CA SER A 150 -24.83 7.12 2.80
C SER A 150 -24.05 6.08 3.60
N GLY A 151 -23.27 6.54 4.58
CA GLY A 151 -22.46 5.66 5.43
C GLY A 151 -21.26 6.34 6.06
N ARG A 152 -20.37 5.53 6.61
CA ARG A 152 -19.12 6.01 7.25
C ARG A 152 -17.97 5.12 6.88
N LYS A 153 -16.79 5.72 6.69
CA LYS A 153 -15.53 4.99 6.46
C LYS A 153 -14.49 5.42 7.48
N CYS A 154 -13.59 4.54 7.87
CA CYS A 154 -12.53 4.86 8.82
C CYS A 154 -11.18 4.33 8.36
N TYR A 155 -10.12 4.95 8.88
CA TYR A 155 -8.72 4.67 8.50
C TYR A 155 -8.48 4.89 7.00
N ILE A 156 -9.02 5.99 6.47
CA ILE A 156 -8.84 6.34 5.06
C ILE A 156 -7.62 7.25 4.93
N SER A 157 -6.62 6.78 4.19
CA SER A 157 -5.33 7.45 4.06
C SER A 157 -5.38 8.56 3.00
N GLY A 158 -4.85 9.76 3.32
CA GLY A 158 -4.52 10.80 2.34
C GLY A 158 -5.71 11.44 1.63
N VAL A 159 -6.92 11.44 2.23
CA VAL A 159 -8.10 12.07 1.59
C VAL A 159 -7.94 13.57 1.44
N ASP A 160 -7.15 14.20 2.32
CA ASP A 160 -6.84 15.63 2.33
C ASP A 160 -5.94 16.10 1.17
N GLU A 161 -5.32 15.17 0.45
CA GLU A 161 -4.49 15.47 -0.73
C GLU A 161 -4.99 14.77 -2.01
N ALA A 162 -6.14 14.10 -1.95
CA ALA A 162 -6.73 13.38 -3.08
C ALA A 162 -7.88 14.16 -3.74
N GLN A 163 -8.07 13.95 -5.04
CA GLN A 163 -9.19 14.51 -5.79
C GLN A 163 -10.42 13.61 -5.76
N TYR A 164 -10.22 12.29 -5.56
CA TYR A 164 -11.31 11.32 -5.49
C TYR A 164 -11.07 10.30 -4.39
N VAL A 165 -12.18 9.73 -3.91
CA VAL A 165 -12.21 8.54 -3.07
C VAL A 165 -12.88 7.41 -3.84
N LEU A 166 -12.22 6.27 -3.99
CA LEU A 166 -12.82 5.04 -4.47
C LEU A 166 -13.53 4.37 -3.29
N VAL A 167 -14.85 4.59 -3.20
CA VAL A 167 -15.68 4.12 -2.07
C VAL A 167 -16.28 2.76 -2.39
N VAL A 168 -16.08 1.79 -1.51
CA VAL A 168 -16.82 0.52 -1.55
C VAL A 168 -18.13 0.69 -0.78
N ALA A 169 -19.25 0.53 -1.48
CA ALA A 169 -20.59 0.54 -0.92
C ALA A 169 -21.33 -0.76 -1.24
N ARG A 170 -22.52 -0.92 -0.70
CA ARG A 170 -23.44 -1.98 -1.08
C ARG A 170 -24.67 -1.36 -1.73
N THR A 171 -25.17 -1.98 -2.77
CA THR A 171 -26.40 -1.55 -3.42
C THR A 171 -27.32 -2.75 -3.66
N GLU A 172 -28.62 -2.51 -3.65
CA GLU A 172 -29.61 -3.53 -3.90
C GLU A 172 -29.65 -3.87 -5.39
N ASP A 173 -29.48 -5.15 -5.69
CA ASP A 173 -29.73 -5.71 -7.01
C ASP A 173 -31.24 -5.85 -7.20
N ALA A 174 -31.80 -5.08 -8.12
CA ALA A 174 -33.25 -5.03 -8.37
C ALA A 174 -33.84 -6.39 -8.79
N ALA A 175 -33.04 -7.28 -9.39
CA ALA A 175 -33.50 -8.60 -9.83
C ALA A 175 -33.57 -9.61 -8.67
N THR A 176 -32.74 -9.48 -7.65
CA THR A 176 -32.60 -10.47 -6.56
C THR A 176 -32.96 -9.94 -5.19
N GLY A 177 -33.09 -8.62 -5.02
CA GLY A 177 -33.27 -7.95 -3.71
C GLY A 177 -32.04 -8.07 -2.78
N LYS A 178 -30.91 -8.62 -3.26
CA LYS A 178 -29.70 -8.81 -2.45
C LYS A 178 -28.77 -7.61 -2.57
N LEU A 179 -28.12 -7.29 -1.47
CA LEU A 179 -27.08 -6.27 -1.46
C LEU A 179 -25.80 -6.83 -2.09
N LYS A 180 -25.34 -6.18 -3.15
CA LYS A 180 -24.06 -6.48 -3.86
C LYS A 180 -23.03 -5.39 -3.58
N PRO A 181 -21.73 -5.71 -3.52
CA PRO A 181 -20.68 -4.69 -3.50
C PRO A 181 -20.70 -3.86 -4.78
N ALA A 182 -20.47 -2.57 -4.65
CA ALA A 182 -20.30 -1.64 -5.78
C ALA A 182 -19.22 -0.61 -5.40
N LEU A 183 -18.44 -0.18 -6.38
CA LEU A 183 -17.37 0.80 -6.18
C LEU A 183 -17.75 2.10 -6.87
N PHE A 184 -17.59 3.23 -6.15
CA PHE A 184 -17.93 4.54 -6.64
C PHE A 184 -16.74 5.49 -6.59
N LEU A 185 -16.51 6.23 -7.66
CA LEU A 185 -15.54 7.32 -7.72
C LEU A 185 -16.22 8.60 -7.19
N VAL A 186 -15.91 8.95 -5.96
CA VAL A 186 -16.52 10.08 -5.24
C VAL A 186 -15.53 11.25 -5.24
N PRO A 187 -15.87 12.42 -5.83
CA PRO A 187 -15.05 13.61 -5.70
C PRO A 187 -14.89 13.99 -4.22
N THR A 188 -13.69 14.42 -3.81
CA THR A 188 -13.47 14.80 -2.40
C THR A 188 -14.22 16.06 -2.01
N ASP A 189 -14.56 16.91 -2.96
CA ASP A 189 -15.38 18.12 -2.78
C ASP A 189 -16.89 17.90 -2.97
N ALA A 190 -17.35 16.64 -3.10
CA ALA A 190 -18.77 16.32 -3.28
C ALA A 190 -19.60 16.79 -2.10
N ALA A 191 -20.74 17.44 -2.37
CA ALA A 191 -21.70 17.83 -1.34
C ALA A 191 -22.17 16.59 -0.56
N GLY A 192 -22.19 16.67 0.77
CA GLY A 192 -22.53 15.56 1.67
C GLY A 192 -21.35 14.66 2.05
N LEU A 193 -20.17 14.81 1.42
CA LEU A 193 -18.93 14.16 1.88
C LEU A 193 -18.21 15.11 2.84
N THR A 194 -17.95 14.63 4.06
CA THR A 194 -17.12 15.32 5.04
C THR A 194 -16.16 14.32 5.69
N TRP A 195 -15.06 14.82 6.26
CA TRP A 195 -14.10 13.98 6.97
C TRP A 195 -13.52 14.67 8.19
N SER A 196 -13.02 13.87 9.12
CA SER A 196 -12.24 14.32 10.26
C SER A 196 -10.96 13.51 10.38
N LYS A 197 -9.85 14.21 10.67
CA LYS A 197 -8.56 13.57 10.87
C LYS A 197 -8.57 12.68 12.11
N LEU A 198 -7.96 11.52 12.01
CA LEU A 198 -7.65 10.63 13.13
C LEU A 198 -6.24 10.93 13.63
N ASP A 199 -6.10 11.11 14.92
CA ASP A 199 -4.79 11.19 15.57
C ASP A 199 -4.18 9.79 15.63
N MET A 200 -3.03 9.61 14.97
CA MET A 200 -2.37 8.32 14.84
C MET A 200 -1.00 8.32 15.52
N GLU A 201 -0.69 7.28 16.26
CA GLU A 201 0.64 7.05 16.86
C GLU A 201 1.62 6.43 15.84
N ILE A 202 1.55 6.90 14.59
CA ILE A 202 2.40 6.47 13.48
C ILE A 202 3.05 7.71 12.87
N VAL A 203 4.37 7.67 12.67
CA VAL A 203 5.08 8.73 11.95
C VAL A 203 4.92 8.47 10.44
N SER A 204 3.95 9.15 9.83
CA SER A 204 3.66 9.11 8.40
C SER A 204 3.13 10.47 7.95
N PRO A 205 3.54 10.98 6.78
CA PRO A 205 2.96 12.20 6.21
C PRO A 205 1.55 11.98 5.66
N GLU A 206 1.17 10.73 5.35
CA GLU A 206 -0.19 10.42 4.93
C GLU A 206 -1.12 10.32 6.15
N ASN A 207 -1.97 11.33 6.31
CA ASN A 207 -2.96 11.39 7.38
C ASN A 207 -4.04 10.33 7.22
N GLN A 208 -4.62 9.91 8.35
CA GLN A 208 -5.75 8.97 8.36
C GLN A 208 -7.04 9.71 8.74
N PHE A 209 -8.16 9.30 8.15
CA PHE A 209 -9.43 10.00 8.30
C PHE A 209 -10.61 9.07 8.59
N LEU A 210 -11.59 9.63 9.30
CA LEU A 210 -12.99 9.21 9.28
C LEU A 210 -13.70 9.97 8.17
N LEU A 211 -14.46 9.27 7.32
CA LEU A 211 -15.30 9.85 6.29
C LEU A 211 -16.76 9.65 6.65
N TYR A 212 -17.55 10.67 6.40
CA TYR A 212 -19.00 10.67 6.56
C TYR A 212 -19.61 10.95 5.18
N LEU A 213 -20.50 10.07 4.74
CA LEU A 213 -21.26 10.20 3.52
C LEU A 213 -22.73 10.40 3.92
N ASP A 214 -23.25 11.59 3.70
CA ASP A 214 -24.63 11.98 4.02
C ASP A 214 -25.38 12.27 2.72
N ASP A 215 -26.01 11.23 2.18
CA ASP A 215 -26.72 11.25 0.89
C ASP A 215 -25.90 11.94 -0.24
N VAL A 216 -24.63 11.58 -0.33
CA VAL A 216 -23.72 12.10 -1.37
C VAL A 216 -24.28 11.75 -2.73
N ARG A 217 -24.70 12.78 -3.50
CA ARG A 217 -25.25 12.59 -4.84
C ARG A 217 -24.14 12.43 -5.86
N LEU A 218 -24.22 11.37 -6.63
CA LEU A 218 -23.26 11.03 -7.68
C LEU A 218 -23.97 10.73 -8.99
N PRO A 219 -23.43 11.15 -10.13
CA PRO A 219 -23.98 10.77 -11.44
C PRO A 219 -23.82 9.28 -11.70
N ALA A 220 -24.57 8.77 -12.67
CA ALA A 220 -24.56 7.34 -13.04
C ALA A 220 -23.15 6.80 -13.37
N ASP A 221 -22.32 7.63 -14.00
CA ASP A 221 -20.95 7.30 -14.43
C ASP A 221 -19.93 7.24 -13.28
N ALA A 222 -20.31 7.60 -12.06
CA ALA A 222 -19.48 7.40 -10.88
C ALA A 222 -19.34 5.92 -10.47
N LEU A 223 -20.28 5.07 -10.88
CA LEU A 223 -20.20 3.61 -10.66
C LEU A 223 -19.10 3.01 -11.54
N VAL A 224 -18.09 2.40 -10.93
CA VAL A 224 -17.01 1.74 -11.66
C VAL A 224 -17.57 0.61 -12.55
N GLY A 225 -17.22 0.66 -13.82
CA GLY A 225 -17.66 -0.33 -14.82
C GLY A 225 -19.12 -0.17 -15.26
N GLY A 226 -19.86 0.82 -14.73
CA GLY A 226 -21.23 1.11 -15.13
C GLY A 226 -22.27 0.03 -14.83
N SER A 227 -21.87 -1.09 -14.20
CA SER A 227 -22.72 -2.24 -13.90
C SER A 227 -22.44 -2.80 -12.50
N LEU A 228 -23.49 -3.27 -11.82
CA LEU A 228 -23.38 -3.93 -10.52
C LEU A 228 -22.64 -5.27 -10.57
N ASP A 229 -22.63 -5.92 -11.73
CA ASP A 229 -21.92 -7.20 -11.92
C ASP A 229 -20.42 -7.02 -11.92
N ALA A 230 -19.92 -5.81 -12.21
CA ALA A 230 -18.51 -5.46 -12.11
C ALA A 230 -18.03 -5.28 -10.64
N GLY A 231 -18.92 -5.05 -9.68
CA GLY A 231 -18.57 -4.60 -8.33
C GLY A 231 -17.66 -5.56 -7.56
N LEU A 232 -18.03 -6.85 -7.48
CA LEU A 232 -17.21 -7.83 -6.77
C LEU A 232 -15.89 -8.14 -7.48
N PRO A 233 -15.84 -8.38 -8.81
CA PRO A 233 -14.57 -8.50 -9.54
C PRO A 233 -13.67 -7.27 -9.40
N ALA A 234 -14.22 -6.05 -9.50
CA ALA A 234 -13.48 -4.80 -9.33
C ALA A 234 -12.87 -4.68 -7.93
N LEU A 235 -13.62 -5.02 -6.88
CA LEU A 235 -13.11 -5.04 -5.52
C LEU A 235 -11.89 -5.98 -5.40
N PHE A 236 -12.01 -7.21 -5.87
CA PHE A 236 -10.92 -8.19 -5.77
C PHE A 236 -9.71 -7.83 -6.65
N ALA A 237 -9.92 -7.14 -7.78
CA ALA A 237 -8.83 -6.70 -8.65
C ALA A 237 -7.86 -5.74 -7.94
N GLY A 238 -8.34 -4.91 -7.02
CA GLY A 238 -7.50 -4.00 -6.22
C GLY A 238 -6.80 -4.66 -5.03
N LEU A 239 -7.38 -5.72 -4.44
CA LEU A 239 -6.89 -6.29 -3.19
C LEU A 239 -5.58 -7.08 -3.31
N ASN A 240 -5.29 -7.71 -4.45
CA ASN A 240 -4.01 -8.40 -4.66
C ASN A 240 -2.86 -7.41 -4.85
N PRO A 241 -2.97 -6.39 -5.74
CA PRO A 241 -2.00 -5.31 -5.82
C PRO A 241 -1.71 -4.64 -4.47
N GLU A 242 -2.74 -4.36 -3.68
CA GLU A 242 -2.59 -3.79 -2.35
C GLU A 242 -1.66 -4.62 -1.45
N ARG A 243 -1.91 -5.93 -1.34
CA ARG A 243 -1.10 -6.83 -0.51
C ARG A 243 0.35 -6.90 -0.97
N ILE A 244 0.56 -6.96 -2.30
CA ILE A 244 1.90 -7.09 -2.90
C ILE A 244 2.70 -5.80 -2.71
N THR A 245 2.10 -4.62 -2.94
CA THR A 245 2.79 -3.34 -2.81
C THR A 245 3.05 -2.94 -1.35
N VAL A 246 2.11 -3.22 -0.42
CA VAL A 246 2.37 -3.07 1.02
C VAL A 246 3.49 -3.99 1.49
N ALA A 247 3.55 -5.23 0.97
CA ALA A 247 4.64 -6.14 1.28
C ALA A 247 5.99 -5.60 0.76
N ALA A 248 6.03 -5.07 -0.46
CA ALA A 248 7.23 -4.46 -1.05
C ALA A 248 7.70 -3.25 -0.24
N MET A 249 6.78 -2.36 0.16
CA MET A 249 7.08 -1.24 1.05
C MET A 249 7.62 -1.71 2.40
N GLY A 250 7.05 -2.78 2.98
CA GLY A 250 7.54 -3.39 4.22
C GLY A 250 8.97 -3.93 4.10
N VAL A 251 9.26 -4.66 3.03
CA VAL A 251 10.62 -5.15 2.71
C VAL A 251 11.60 -3.99 2.54
N GLY A 252 11.24 -2.95 1.79
CA GLY A 252 12.04 -1.75 1.64
C GLY A 252 12.35 -1.08 2.99
N THR A 253 11.35 -0.92 3.85
CA THR A 253 11.51 -0.38 5.21
C THR A 253 12.46 -1.24 6.06
N GLY A 254 12.33 -2.57 5.99
CA GLY A 254 13.24 -3.50 6.66
C GLY A 254 14.68 -3.38 6.17
N ARG A 255 14.89 -3.25 4.85
CA ARG A 255 16.21 -3.03 4.22
C ARG A 255 16.83 -1.71 4.72
N TYR A 256 16.05 -0.62 4.73
CA TYR A 256 16.50 0.66 5.28
C TYR A 256 17.00 0.53 6.73
N ALA A 257 16.20 -0.10 7.60
CA ALA A 257 16.55 -0.26 9.01
C ALA A 257 17.83 -1.09 9.18
N ILE A 258 17.99 -2.19 8.44
CA ILE A 258 19.19 -3.03 8.45
C ILE A 258 20.40 -2.26 7.95
N GLU A 259 20.30 -1.50 6.86
CA GLU A 259 21.38 -0.66 6.32
C GLU A 259 21.86 0.33 7.40
N ARG A 260 20.96 1.08 8.03
CA ARG A 260 21.27 2.03 9.10
C ARG A 260 21.96 1.36 10.30
N ALA A 261 21.46 0.19 10.72
CA ALA A 261 22.06 -0.55 11.82
C ALA A 261 23.45 -1.08 11.46
N THR A 262 23.65 -1.56 10.22
CA THR A 262 24.92 -2.09 9.75
C THR A 262 25.98 -0.99 9.69
N GLU A 263 25.66 0.19 9.17
CA GLU A 263 26.56 1.35 9.16
C GLU A 263 27.00 1.75 10.57
N TYR A 264 26.06 1.84 11.51
CA TYR A 264 26.36 2.19 12.89
C TYR A 264 27.23 1.12 13.57
N THR A 265 26.87 -0.15 13.46
CA THR A 265 27.57 -1.25 14.13
C THR A 265 28.95 -1.50 13.58
N ALA A 266 29.22 -1.13 12.32
CA ALA A 266 30.56 -1.19 11.72
C ALA A 266 31.53 -0.14 12.31
N THR A 267 31.02 1.02 12.72
CA THR A 267 31.84 2.14 13.19
C THR A 267 31.90 2.25 14.70
N ARG A 268 30.82 1.92 15.41
CA ARG A 268 30.76 1.96 16.88
C ARG A 268 31.71 0.95 17.50
N LYS A 269 32.64 1.41 18.33
CA LYS A 269 33.64 0.58 19.00
C LYS A 269 33.32 0.38 20.47
N VAL A 270 33.67 -0.79 20.98
CA VAL A 270 33.60 -1.16 22.39
C VAL A 270 34.97 -1.71 22.85
N TRP A 271 35.02 -2.40 23.95
CA TRP A 271 36.25 -2.93 24.56
C TRP A 271 37.25 -3.49 23.53
N GLY A 272 38.52 -3.09 23.69
CA GLY A 272 39.60 -3.54 22.78
C GLY A 272 39.58 -2.89 21.39
N GLY A 273 38.74 -1.82 21.19
CA GLY A 273 38.74 -1.05 19.94
C GLY A 273 38.09 -1.73 18.74
N ARG A 274 37.46 -2.91 18.93
CA ARG A 274 36.71 -3.61 17.87
C ARG A 274 35.32 -2.99 17.69
N SER A 275 34.81 -3.03 16.46
CA SER A 275 33.44 -2.63 16.17
C SER A 275 32.45 -3.56 16.87
N ILE A 276 31.27 -3.04 17.26
CA ILE A 276 30.24 -3.87 17.88
C ILE A 276 29.68 -4.91 16.91
N GLY A 277 29.68 -4.61 15.59
CA GLY A 277 29.31 -5.56 14.54
C GLY A 277 30.22 -6.78 14.42
N ALA A 278 31.42 -6.76 15.02
CA ALA A 278 32.30 -7.93 15.09
C ALA A 278 31.86 -8.98 16.14
N HIS A 279 30.88 -8.65 16.98
CA HIS A 279 30.36 -9.54 18.01
C HIS A 279 29.12 -10.29 17.53
N GLN A 280 29.10 -11.61 17.67
CA GLN A 280 28.02 -12.48 17.20
C GLN A 280 26.64 -12.07 17.79
N GLY A 281 26.61 -11.61 19.06
CA GLY A 281 25.38 -11.13 19.71
C GLY A 281 24.75 -9.91 19.02
N VAL A 282 25.50 -9.17 18.17
CA VAL A 282 25.00 -8.06 17.34
C VAL A 282 24.83 -8.50 15.89
N ALA A 283 25.84 -9.17 15.34
CA ALA A 283 25.84 -9.58 13.93
C ALA A 283 24.75 -10.60 13.59
N HIS A 284 24.54 -11.61 14.42
CA HIS A 284 23.59 -12.69 14.13
C HIS A 284 22.12 -12.23 14.08
N PRO A 285 21.60 -11.40 15.00
CA PRO A 285 20.25 -10.85 14.87
C PRO A 285 20.04 -10.04 13.59
N LEU A 286 21.01 -9.20 13.21
CA LEU A 286 20.95 -8.43 11.95
C LEU A 286 20.97 -9.34 10.72
N ALA A 287 21.85 -10.34 10.71
CA ALA A 287 21.93 -11.34 9.63
C ALA A 287 20.62 -12.14 9.52
N HIS A 288 20.04 -12.56 10.66
CA HIS A 288 18.74 -13.24 10.65
C HIS A 288 17.64 -12.37 10.07
N ALA A 289 17.55 -11.09 10.49
CA ALA A 289 16.58 -10.15 9.93
C ALA A 289 16.76 -9.95 8.42
N ALA A 290 18.00 -9.84 7.94
CA ALA A 290 18.31 -9.73 6.51
C ALA A 290 17.84 -10.96 5.72
N VAL A 291 18.05 -12.17 6.25
CA VAL A 291 17.55 -13.41 5.62
C VAL A 291 16.02 -13.40 5.53
N GLN A 292 15.32 -13.00 6.59
CA GLN A 292 13.83 -12.95 6.58
C GLN A 292 13.30 -11.92 5.58
N VAL A 293 13.95 -10.76 5.47
CA VAL A 293 13.61 -9.71 4.50
C VAL A 293 13.79 -10.23 3.06
N GLU A 294 14.89 -10.94 2.77
CA GLU A 294 15.14 -11.48 1.43
C GLU A 294 14.15 -12.61 1.07
N LEU A 295 13.82 -13.49 2.01
CA LEU A 295 12.79 -14.52 1.79
C LEU A 295 11.42 -13.90 1.48
N ALA A 296 11.04 -12.84 2.19
CA ALA A 296 9.81 -12.11 1.91
C ALA A 296 9.84 -11.45 0.53
N ARG A 297 10.98 -10.86 0.14
CA ARG A 297 11.19 -10.25 -1.18
C ARG A 297 10.98 -11.24 -2.32
N LEU A 298 11.54 -12.44 -2.23
CA LEU A 298 11.33 -13.50 -3.22
C LEU A 298 9.85 -13.88 -3.37
N MET A 299 9.10 -13.91 -2.26
CA MET A 299 7.66 -14.20 -2.31
C MET A 299 6.87 -13.05 -2.96
N ILE A 300 7.28 -11.78 -2.76
CA ILE A 300 6.69 -10.62 -3.42
C ILE A 300 6.89 -10.71 -4.95
N HIS A 301 8.12 -10.97 -5.40
CA HIS A 301 8.42 -11.13 -6.83
C HIS A 301 7.59 -12.25 -7.46
N LYS A 302 7.47 -13.39 -6.79
CA LYS A 302 6.61 -14.48 -7.25
C LYS A 302 5.15 -14.04 -7.38
N ALA A 303 4.62 -13.34 -6.38
CA ALA A 303 3.22 -12.90 -6.39
C ALA A 303 2.96 -11.88 -7.49
N ALA A 304 3.85 -10.88 -7.66
CA ALA A 304 3.75 -9.86 -8.69
C ALA A 304 3.83 -10.47 -10.10
N THR A 305 4.82 -11.34 -10.36
CA THR A 305 4.96 -12.04 -11.65
C THR A 305 3.73 -12.87 -12.00
N LEU A 306 3.13 -13.57 -11.02
CA LEU A 306 1.90 -14.33 -11.25
C LEU A 306 0.72 -13.41 -11.57
N TYR A 307 0.63 -12.26 -10.91
CA TYR A 307 -0.40 -11.27 -11.17
C TYR A 307 -0.28 -10.68 -12.58
N ASP A 308 0.92 -10.30 -12.99
CA ASP A 308 1.21 -9.75 -14.32
C ASP A 308 0.96 -10.78 -15.45
N ALA A 309 1.12 -12.07 -15.14
CA ALA A 309 0.78 -13.18 -16.02
C ALA A 309 -0.74 -13.50 -16.06
N GLY A 310 -1.61 -12.74 -15.39
CA GLY A 310 -3.05 -12.97 -15.34
C GLY A 310 -3.49 -14.17 -14.48
N ARG A 311 -2.59 -14.71 -13.65
CA ARG A 311 -2.85 -15.86 -12.75
C ARG A 311 -3.37 -15.38 -11.40
N ASP A 312 -4.48 -14.64 -11.39
CA ASP A 312 -4.99 -13.89 -10.24
C ASP A 312 -5.23 -14.74 -8.98
N LEU A 313 -5.72 -15.98 -9.13
CA LEU A 313 -5.94 -16.86 -7.98
C LEU A 313 -4.63 -17.26 -7.28
N GLU A 314 -3.62 -17.64 -8.08
CA GLU A 314 -2.30 -18.01 -7.56
C GLU A 314 -1.56 -16.79 -7.01
N ALA A 315 -1.68 -15.66 -7.70
CA ALA A 315 -1.17 -14.37 -7.22
C ALA A 315 -1.80 -13.98 -5.87
N GLY A 316 -3.10 -14.25 -5.68
CA GLY A 316 -3.80 -14.02 -4.42
C GLY A 316 -3.26 -14.88 -3.26
N VAL A 317 -2.99 -16.17 -3.51
CA VAL A 317 -2.35 -17.05 -2.52
C VAL A 317 -0.95 -16.55 -2.16
N CYS A 318 -0.11 -16.30 -3.18
CA CYS A 318 1.25 -15.82 -2.98
C CYS A 318 1.28 -14.40 -2.37
N GLY A 319 0.37 -13.51 -2.74
CA GLY A 319 0.24 -12.17 -2.20
C GLY A 319 -0.12 -12.14 -0.70
N ASN A 320 -0.99 -13.05 -0.26
CA ASN A 320 -1.24 -13.24 1.18
C ASN A 320 0.02 -13.70 1.92
N MET A 321 0.73 -14.72 1.38
CA MET A 321 1.97 -15.20 1.98
C MET A 321 3.06 -14.11 1.98
N ALA A 322 3.21 -13.36 0.89
CA ALA A 322 4.16 -12.26 0.78
C ALA A 322 3.88 -11.17 1.82
N LYS A 323 2.61 -10.77 1.96
CA LYS A 323 2.20 -9.75 2.94
C LYS A 323 2.47 -10.20 4.38
N TYR A 324 2.17 -11.45 4.71
CA TYR A 324 2.49 -12.02 6.01
C TYR A 324 4.00 -12.00 6.27
N ALA A 325 4.78 -12.59 5.36
CA ALA A 325 6.23 -12.69 5.50
C ALA A 325 6.90 -11.30 5.61
N ALA A 326 6.49 -10.35 4.76
CA ALA A 326 7.04 -8.99 4.77
C ALA A 326 6.69 -8.23 6.05
N GLY A 327 5.45 -8.37 6.56
CA GLY A 327 5.05 -7.73 7.81
C GLY A 327 5.84 -8.24 9.02
N GLU A 328 6.09 -9.56 9.11
CA GLU A 328 6.90 -10.15 10.17
C GLU A 328 8.39 -9.77 10.01
N ALA A 329 8.92 -9.84 8.79
CA ALA A 329 10.32 -9.51 8.49
C ALA A 329 10.64 -8.03 8.74
N ALA A 330 9.77 -7.11 8.31
CA ALA A 330 9.94 -5.68 8.55
C ALA A 330 9.92 -5.33 10.04
N ALA A 331 8.98 -5.91 10.79
CA ALA A 331 8.90 -5.71 12.24
C ALA A 331 10.16 -6.23 12.96
N LEU A 332 10.63 -7.43 12.59
CA LEU A 332 11.87 -7.99 13.12
C LEU A 332 13.08 -7.10 12.76
N ALA A 333 13.18 -6.64 11.52
CA ALA A 333 14.30 -5.82 11.06
C ALA A 333 14.40 -4.48 11.78
N VAL A 334 13.27 -3.77 11.93
CA VAL A 334 13.23 -2.47 12.61
C VAL A 334 13.52 -2.63 14.10
N ASP A 335 12.91 -3.61 14.79
CA ASP A 335 13.16 -3.88 16.21
C ASP A 335 14.64 -4.23 16.46
N THR A 336 15.20 -5.14 15.63
CA THR A 336 16.60 -5.52 15.69
C THR A 336 17.53 -4.33 15.44
N ALA A 337 17.20 -3.47 14.49
CA ALA A 337 17.99 -2.28 14.18
C ALA A 337 18.01 -1.29 15.35
N VAL A 338 16.85 -0.97 15.95
CA VAL A 338 16.76 -0.12 17.14
C VAL A 338 17.59 -0.71 18.27
N GLN A 339 17.46 -2.01 18.53
CA GLN A 339 18.24 -2.71 19.57
C GLN A 339 19.74 -2.64 19.30
N ALA A 340 20.19 -2.84 18.06
CA ALA A 340 21.60 -2.81 17.69
C ALA A 340 22.22 -1.41 17.81
N LEU A 341 21.44 -0.35 17.58
CA LEU A 341 21.88 1.03 17.79
C LEU A 341 21.87 1.42 19.27
N GLY A 342 21.17 0.71 20.14
CA GLY A 342 21.04 1.04 21.55
C GLY A 342 20.37 2.40 21.74
N GLY A 343 20.87 3.24 22.65
CA GLY A 343 20.31 4.58 22.88
C GLY A 343 20.24 5.46 21.61
N ALA A 344 21.21 5.32 20.70
CA ALA A 344 21.23 6.04 19.41
C ALA A 344 20.00 5.68 18.55
N GLY A 345 19.52 4.43 18.60
CA GLY A 345 18.34 3.98 17.87
C GLY A 345 17.04 4.70 18.26
N MET A 346 17.00 5.30 19.43
CA MET A 346 15.86 6.04 19.94
C MET A 346 15.95 7.56 19.67
N THR A 347 17.04 8.04 19.05
CA THR A 347 17.23 9.45 18.77
C THR A 347 16.67 9.86 17.41
N THR A 348 16.34 11.14 17.28
CA THR A 348 15.90 11.72 16.00
C THR A 348 17.00 11.76 14.95
N GLU A 349 18.27 11.78 15.37
CA GLU A 349 19.44 11.77 14.48
C GLU A 349 19.46 10.51 13.60
N TYR A 350 19.22 9.34 14.18
CA TYR A 350 19.19 8.08 13.44
C TYR A 350 17.82 7.76 12.85
N GLY A 351 16.74 8.24 13.46
CA GLY A 351 15.38 8.16 12.96
C GLY A 351 14.76 6.75 12.91
N VAL A 352 15.49 5.69 13.26
CA VAL A 352 15.03 4.31 13.08
C VAL A 352 13.80 3.97 13.93
N ALA A 353 13.71 4.51 15.16
CA ALA A 353 12.56 4.28 16.04
C ALA A 353 11.24 4.82 15.46
N THR A 354 11.28 5.82 14.56
CA THR A 354 10.07 6.35 13.91
C THR A 354 9.36 5.31 13.04
N LEU A 355 10.05 4.24 12.64
CA LEU A 355 9.52 3.16 11.82
C LEU A 355 8.73 2.11 12.61
N LEU A 356 8.86 2.05 13.95
CA LEU A 356 8.24 1.01 14.79
C LEU A 356 6.70 0.98 14.63
N GLY A 357 6.06 2.15 14.62
CA GLY A 357 4.61 2.25 14.41
C GLY A 357 4.18 1.78 13.01
N ALA A 358 4.92 2.18 11.98
CA ALA A 358 4.62 1.85 10.59
C ALA A 358 4.73 0.33 10.32
N VAL A 359 5.80 -0.32 10.77
CA VAL A 359 5.94 -1.79 10.59
C VAL A 359 4.95 -2.57 11.44
N ARG A 360 4.51 -2.01 12.59
CA ARG A 360 3.42 -2.60 13.37
C ARG A 360 2.10 -2.51 12.61
N ALA A 361 1.79 -1.37 11.99
CA ALA A 361 0.61 -1.21 11.14
C ALA A 361 0.62 -2.21 9.97
N GLY A 362 1.78 -2.47 9.36
CA GLY A 362 1.96 -3.48 8.31
C GLY A 362 1.58 -4.92 8.71
N ARG A 363 1.44 -5.25 10.00
CA ARG A 363 0.92 -6.54 10.48
C ARG A 363 -0.60 -6.54 10.68
N ILE A 364 -1.23 -5.37 10.65
CA ILE A 364 -2.67 -5.16 10.88
C ILE A 364 -3.39 -4.92 9.56
N ALA A 365 -2.88 -4.02 8.73
CA ALA A 365 -3.48 -3.61 7.45
C ALA A 365 -2.58 -4.04 6.26
N PRO A 366 -3.17 -4.22 5.06
CA PRO A 366 -4.60 -4.17 4.69
C PRO A 366 -5.41 -5.38 5.19
N VAL A 367 -4.76 -6.49 5.47
CA VAL A 367 -5.34 -7.73 6.04
C VAL A 367 -4.51 -8.12 7.24
N SER A 368 -5.14 -8.40 8.38
CA SER A 368 -4.39 -8.78 9.57
C SER A 368 -3.65 -10.11 9.36
N ARG A 369 -2.54 -10.28 10.06
CA ARG A 369 -1.75 -11.52 10.02
C ARG A 369 -2.59 -12.75 10.35
N GLU A 370 -3.54 -12.62 11.28
CA GLU A 370 -4.44 -13.69 11.72
C GLU A 370 -5.39 -14.10 10.59
N MET A 371 -5.95 -13.13 9.86
CA MET A 371 -6.81 -13.40 8.70
C MET A 371 -6.03 -14.07 7.56
N ILE A 372 -4.76 -13.68 7.35
CA ILE A 372 -3.91 -14.36 6.36
C ILE A 372 -3.65 -15.81 6.77
N LEU A 373 -3.34 -16.06 8.06
CA LEU A 373 -3.13 -17.41 8.56
C LEU A 373 -4.39 -18.27 8.44
N ASN A 374 -5.57 -17.70 8.70
CA ASN A 374 -6.85 -18.37 8.43
C ASN A 374 -7.01 -18.72 6.95
N PHE A 375 -6.70 -17.77 6.06
CA PHE A 375 -6.76 -18.03 4.62
C PHE A 375 -5.81 -19.17 4.20
N VAL A 376 -4.58 -19.17 4.69
CA VAL A 376 -3.59 -20.23 4.40
C VAL A 376 -4.04 -21.58 4.97
N ALA A 377 -4.53 -21.60 6.21
CA ALA A 377 -5.04 -22.81 6.83
C ALA A 377 -6.17 -23.44 6.01
N GLN A 378 -7.13 -22.64 5.56
CA GLN A 378 -8.30 -23.13 4.82
C GLN A 378 -7.98 -23.48 3.37
N HIS A 379 -7.30 -22.59 2.63
CA HIS A 379 -7.17 -22.71 1.19
C HIS A 379 -5.88 -23.37 0.71
N VAL A 380 -4.86 -23.45 1.57
CA VAL A 380 -3.59 -24.10 1.23
C VAL A 380 -3.44 -25.43 1.97
N LEU A 381 -3.78 -25.46 3.26
CA LEU A 381 -3.64 -26.68 4.07
C LEU A 381 -4.91 -27.53 4.13
N GLY A 382 -6.04 -27.05 3.62
CA GLY A 382 -7.31 -27.78 3.61
C GLY A 382 -7.95 -27.96 5.00
N GLN A 383 -7.61 -27.07 5.95
CA GLN A 383 -8.20 -27.12 7.30
C GLN A 383 -9.63 -26.59 7.30
N GLU A 384 -10.42 -27.02 8.27
CA GLU A 384 -11.79 -26.55 8.45
C GLU A 384 -11.83 -25.04 8.74
N LYS A 385 -12.90 -24.39 8.28
CA LYS A 385 -13.15 -22.99 8.55
C LYS A 385 -13.45 -22.77 10.05
N SER A 386 -12.76 -21.83 10.69
CA SER A 386 -12.89 -21.57 12.11
C SER A 386 -14.13 -20.75 12.50
N TYR A 387 -14.77 -20.06 11.56
CA TYR A 387 -16.00 -19.26 11.76
C TYR A 387 -16.74 -18.96 10.45
#